data_604ab82435be79609aae012242507ad2
#
_entry.id   604ab82435be79609aae012242507ad2
#
_cell.length_a   1.000
_cell.length_b   1.000
_cell.length_c   1.000
_cell.angle_alpha   90.00
_cell.angle_beta   90.00
_cell.angle_gamma   90.00
#
_symmetry.space_group_name_H-M   'P 1'
#
loop_
_entity.id
_entity.type
_entity.pdbx_description
1 polymer ?
#
loop_
_entity_poly.entity_id
_entity_poly.type
_entity_poly.pdbx_seq_one_letter_code
_entity_poly.pdbx_strand_id
1 'polypeptide(L)'
;MKKNFNSRILGTAAASCVLGLTVSPRASAAISDEDFNALKSTVQQLQSERAQDKQQIQQLQQQLGETQSLATNAVEKADAVAQAQATPVRNALHNFTMVGDAEIQYAKTFGNNTHSGFLLADFAPIFLYLANDSILFEAGFDVMLQNGAEPVSSHDSGSSTSVGISFAQLDYLINDYVTFVGGYMLLPLGTYSERSAGFLNKMPDGPLGREFLPGAGAGAQLRGAFPIGESGQMITYSVYGANGPSSLDGLDVAGSLDLGGNVGLLNTGNTGNLHSAPSGGGRLGWFYPWAAHKDLEIGVSGQSGVWDDAGNHYWSAGVLDVALHLGPSFELKGEFINSWYGTSDVGTVHPWAVWTQAGYKLAGLNLDMPVINDIELVGRFDKENDAQGTSTDRYTAGFVYYITNTLLFEGDYEFLHSRGPLALPSNEIILQMSYGF
;
A
#
# COMPACT_ATOMS: atom_id res chain seq x y z
N MET A 1 -26.64 28.18 -16.42
CA MET A 1 -26.65 29.24 -15.38
C MET A 1 -25.19 29.62 -15.11
N LYS A 2 -24.78 30.82 -15.54
CA LYS A 2 -23.41 31.33 -15.36
C LYS A 2 -23.25 31.80 -13.92
N LYS A 3 -22.34 31.25 -13.13
CA LYS A 3 -21.85 31.81 -11.88
C LYS A 3 -20.47 32.41 -12.06
N ASN A 4 -20.38 33.72 -11.95
CA ASN A 4 -19.16 34.49 -11.96
C ASN A 4 -18.32 34.17 -10.72
N PHE A 5 -17.06 33.76 -10.95
CA PHE A 5 -16.05 33.67 -9.89
C PHE A 5 -15.31 35.00 -9.80
N ASN A 6 -15.57 35.74 -8.73
CA ASN A 6 -14.81 36.94 -8.40
C ASN A 6 -13.45 36.55 -7.79
N SER A 7 -12.38 36.84 -8.49
CA SER A 7 -11.01 36.78 -7.97
C SER A 7 -10.80 37.90 -6.96
N ARG A 8 -10.66 37.61 -5.68
CA ARG A 8 -10.16 38.54 -4.66
C ARG A 8 -8.62 38.46 -4.67
N ILE A 9 -8.06 39.56 -5.17
CA ILE A 9 -6.63 39.88 -5.05
C ILE A 9 -6.36 40.20 -3.60
N LEU A 10 -5.58 39.39 -2.90
CA LEU A 10 -4.97 39.72 -1.61
C LEU A 10 -3.80 40.67 -1.85
N GLY A 11 -4.02 41.94 -1.54
CA GLY A 11 -2.99 42.97 -1.47
C GLY A 11 -2.13 42.75 -0.23
N THR A 12 -0.83 42.51 -0.44
CA THR A 12 0.18 42.56 0.61
C THR A 12 0.35 44.00 1.11
N ALA A 13 -0.06 44.28 2.33
CA ALA A 13 0.19 45.54 3.01
C ALA A 13 1.68 45.61 3.41
N ALA A 14 2.41 46.49 2.75
CA ALA A 14 3.74 46.88 3.19
C ALA A 14 3.56 47.83 4.42
N ALA A 15 3.94 47.34 5.59
CA ALA A 15 4.01 48.16 6.80
C ALA A 15 5.26 49.04 6.73
N SER A 16 5.08 50.32 6.39
CA SER A 16 6.10 51.34 6.51
C SER A 16 6.19 51.77 7.98
N CYS A 17 7.19 51.31 8.71
CA CYS A 17 7.58 51.89 9.99
C CYS A 17 8.22 53.26 9.77
N VAL A 18 7.49 54.33 9.98
CA VAL A 18 8.04 55.69 10.14
C VAL A 18 8.50 55.83 11.59
N LEU A 19 9.81 55.71 11.79
CA LEU A 19 10.46 56.06 13.04
C LEU A 19 10.64 57.58 13.07
N GLY A 20 9.88 58.24 13.91
CA GLY A 20 10.03 59.65 14.23
C GLY A 20 11.32 59.88 15.01
N LEU A 21 12.30 60.51 14.34
CA LEU A 21 13.52 61.03 14.97
C LEU A 21 13.20 62.33 15.70
N THR A 22 13.13 62.25 17.04
CA THR A 22 13.25 63.46 17.88
C THR A 22 14.72 63.87 17.91
N VAL A 23 15.01 64.98 17.27
CA VAL A 23 16.35 65.57 17.25
C VAL A 23 16.62 66.20 18.63
N SER A 24 17.51 65.61 19.39
CA SER A 24 18.24 66.26 20.52
C SER A 24 19.60 66.71 20.02
N PRO A 25 20.02 67.94 20.24
CA PRO A 25 21.31 68.42 19.75
C PRO A 25 22.45 68.06 20.71
N ARG A 26 23.56 67.70 20.10
CA ARG A 26 24.93 67.62 20.66
C ARG A 26 25.38 66.21 21.11
N ALA A 27 26.02 65.52 20.15
CA ALA A 27 27.38 65.05 20.31
C ALA A 27 27.93 64.76 18.92
N SER A 28 28.82 65.61 18.44
CA SER A 28 29.65 65.35 17.26
C SER A 28 30.65 64.27 17.65
N ALA A 29 30.23 63.02 17.50
CA ALA A 29 31.14 61.89 17.44
C ALA A 29 31.66 61.86 16.00
N ALA A 30 32.93 62.16 15.81
CA ALA A 30 33.62 61.93 14.58
C ALA A 30 33.54 60.45 14.26
N ILE A 31 32.81 60.11 13.16
CA ILE A 31 32.77 58.74 12.66
C ILE A 31 34.20 58.38 12.32
N SER A 32 34.73 57.33 12.89
CA SER A 32 36.09 56.90 12.60
C SER A 32 36.19 56.47 11.13
N ASP A 33 37.31 56.72 10.49
CA ASP A 33 37.56 56.28 9.09
C ASP A 33 37.36 54.77 8.91
N GLU A 34 37.53 53.99 9.97
CA GLU A 34 37.24 52.56 10.02
C GLU A 34 35.74 52.24 9.89
N ASP A 35 34.88 52.95 10.66
CA ASP A 35 33.42 52.76 10.62
C ASP A 35 32.86 53.18 9.26
N PHE A 36 33.40 54.24 8.66
CA PHE A 36 33.00 54.68 7.31
C PHE A 36 33.40 53.63 6.23
N ASN A 37 34.60 53.05 6.34
CA ASN A 37 35.03 52.01 5.40
C ASN A 37 34.25 50.70 5.61
N ALA A 38 33.90 50.32 6.82
CA ALA A 38 33.08 49.18 7.13
C ALA A 38 31.65 49.37 6.54
N LEU A 39 31.05 50.54 6.72
CA LEU A 39 29.75 50.87 6.12
C LEU A 39 29.78 50.84 4.58
N LYS A 40 30.82 51.38 3.99
CA LYS A 40 31.04 51.37 2.53
C LYS A 40 31.15 49.95 1.97
N SER A 41 31.89 49.06 2.67
CA SER A 41 31.99 47.64 2.26
C SER A 41 30.68 46.92 2.36
N THR A 42 29.92 47.14 3.45
CA THR A 42 28.57 46.57 3.65
C THR A 42 27.59 47.02 2.56
N VAL A 43 27.61 48.31 2.19
CA VAL A 43 26.77 48.84 1.10
C VAL A 43 27.14 48.22 -0.24
N GLN A 44 28.44 48.03 -0.51
CA GLN A 44 28.87 47.37 -1.76
C GLN A 44 28.46 45.89 -1.78
N GLN A 45 28.52 45.19 -0.66
CA GLN A 45 28.07 43.82 -0.54
C GLN A 45 26.55 43.71 -0.78
N LEU A 46 25.75 44.54 -0.13
CA LEU A 46 24.30 44.59 -0.34
C LEU A 46 23.90 44.95 -1.78
N GLN A 47 24.69 45.79 -2.45
CA GLN A 47 24.47 46.08 -3.85
C GLN A 47 24.76 44.88 -4.78
N SER A 48 25.79 44.10 -4.45
CA SER A 48 26.12 42.86 -5.19
C SER A 48 25.06 41.79 -4.97
N GLU A 49 24.60 41.59 -3.72
CA GLU A 49 23.52 40.67 -3.38
C GLU A 49 22.21 41.05 -4.11
N ARG A 50 21.83 42.33 -4.10
CA ARG A 50 20.66 42.82 -4.88
C ARG A 50 20.76 42.58 -6.38
N ALA A 51 21.98 42.63 -6.95
CA ALA A 51 22.17 42.33 -8.36
C ALA A 51 22.00 40.84 -8.64
N GLN A 52 22.46 39.97 -7.74
CA GLN A 52 22.26 38.53 -7.83
C GLN A 52 20.79 38.16 -7.68
N ASP A 53 20.09 38.73 -6.69
CA ASP A 53 18.65 38.49 -6.47
C ASP A 53 17.84 38.87 -7.70
N LYS A 54 18.17 40.03 -8.34
CA LYS A 54 17.49 40.41 -9.58
C LYS A 54 17.70 39.40 -10.71
N GLN A 55 18.89 38.85 -10.84
CA GLN A 55 19.16 37.82 -11.86
C GLN A 55 18.38 36.53 -11.55
N GLN A 56 18.33 36.10 -10.29
CA GLN A 56 17.54 34.94 -9.88
C GLN A 56 16.04 35.13 -10.14
N ILE A 57 15.51 36.32 -9.80
CA ILE A 57 14.11 36.63 -10.07
C ILE A 57 13.80 36.59 -11.57
N GLN A 58 14.69 37.12 -12.42
CA GLN A 58 14.51 37.03 -13.87
C GLN A 58 14.56 35.60 -14.39
N GLN A 59 15.46 34.75 -13.87
CA GLN A 59 15.52 33.33 -14.23
C GLN A 59 14.27 32.59 -13.80
N LEU A 60 13.79 32.83 -12.58
CA LEU A 60 12.55 32.23 -12.08
C LEU A 60 11.32 32.65 -12.89
N GLN A 61 11.24 33.92 -13.28
CA GLN A 61 10.18 34.43 -14.16
C GLN A 61 10.21 33.78 -15.54
N GLN A 62 11.39 33.55 -16.10
CA GLN A 62 11.54 32.85 -17.38
C GLN A 62 11.11 31.38 -17.25
N GLN A 63 11.58 30.68 -16.22
CA GLN A 63 11.16 29.29 -15.94
C GLN A 63 9.65 29.16 -15.71
N LEU A 64 9.04 30.11 -15.01
CA LEU A 64 7.59 30.16 -14.82
C LEU A 64 6.87 30.33 -16.16
N GLY A 65 7.35 31.22 -17.03
CA GLY A 65 6.79 31.40 -18.38
C GLY A 65 6.90 30.14 -19.25
N GLU A 66 8.04 29.46 -19.20
CA GLU A 66 8.24 28.18 -19.90
C GLU A 66 7.32 27.09 -19.37
N THR A 67 7.20 26.97 -18.04
CA THR A 67 6.32 26.00 -17.40
C THR A 67 4.85 26.27 -17.72
N GLN A 68 4.42 27.54 -17.73
CA GLN A 68 3.06 27.91 -18.13
C GLN A 68 2.78 27.58 -19.61
N SER A 69 3.76 27.82 -20.50
CA SER A 69 3.60 27.47 -21.92
C SER A 69 3.51 25.96 -22.13
N LEU A 70 4.30 25.17 -21.40
CA LEU A 70 4.23 23.71 -21.43
C LEU A 70 2.88 23.20 -20.88
N ALA A 71 2.38 23.77 -19.80
CA ALA A 71 1.07 23.44 -19.25
C ALA A 71 -0.07 23.78 -20.22
N THR A 72 -0.02 24.96 -20.86
CA THR A 72 -1.03 25.35 -21.86
C THR A 72 -1.00 24.42 -23.08
N ASN A 73 0.18 24.10 -23.59
CA ASN A 73 0.34 23.15 -24.69
C ASN A 73 -0.14 21.72 -24.32
N ALA A 74 0.05 21.31 -23.06
CA ALA A 74 -0.45 20.02 -22.58
C ALA A 74 -1.98 20.00 -22.52
N VAL A 75 -2.60 21.09 -22.05
CA VAL A 75 -4.08 21.23 -22.01
C VAL A 75 -4.64 21.28 -23.44
N GLU A 76 -4.06 22.07 -24.36
CA GLU A 76 -4.51 22.11 -25.77
C GLU A 76 -4.36 20.75 -26.46
N LYS A 77 -3.29 20.00 -26.19
CA LYS A 77 -3.14 18.63 -26.69
C LYS A 77 -4.16 17.67 -26.07
N ALA A 78 -4.46 17.80 -24.78
CA ALA A 78 -5.48 17.00 -24.11
C ALA A 78 -6.88 17.30 -24.69
N ASP A 79 -7.20 18.57 -24.92
CA ASP A 79 -8.47 18.98 -25.53
C ASP A 79 -8.56 18.54 -27.00
N ALA A 80 -7.48 18.63 -27.77
CA ALA A 80 -7.43 18.15 -29.15
C ALA A 80 -7.60 16.61 -29.23
N VAL A 81 -7.01 15.87 -28.27
CA VAL A 81 -7.22 14.43 -28.14
C VAL A 81 -8.66 14.12 -27.75
N ALA A 82 -9.24 14.87 -26.81
CA ALA A 82 -10.65 14.72 -26.40
C ALA A 82 -11.62 15.01 -27.56
N GLN A 83 -11.36 16.03 -28.39
CA GLN A 83 -12.17 16.35 -29.56
C GLN A 83 -11.99 15.35 -30.72
N ALA A 84 -10.81 14.78 -30.92
CA ALA A 84 -10.56 13.73 -31.93
C ALA A 84 -11.25 12.40 -31.57
N GLN A 85 -11.66 12.23 -30.32
CA GLN A 85 -12.29 11.02 -29.78
C GLN A 85 -13.83 10.98 -29.91
N ALA A 86 -14.43 12.02 -30.45
CA ALA A 86 -15.92 12.14 -30.57
C ALA A 86 -16.54 11.30 -31.70
N THR A 87 -15.97 10.17 -32.10
CA THR A 87 -16.57 9.25 -33.05
C THR A 87 -17.03 7.93 -32.38
N PRO A 88 -18.28 7.51 -32.59
CA PRO A 88 -18.94 6.48 -31.79
C PRO A 88 -18.37 5.05 -31.86
N VAL A 89 -17.49 4.73 -32.79
CA VAL A 89 -16.91 3.39 -32.96
C VAL A 89 -15.64 3.17 -32.13
N ARG A 90 -15.05 4.24 -31.58
CA ARG A 90 -13.79 4.21 -30.81
C ARG A 90 -13.98 3.94 -29.32
N ASN A 91 -15.20 4.02 -28.81
CA ASN A 91 -15.46 4.14 -27.37
C ASN A 91 -15.31 2.84 -26.58
N ALA A 92 -15.45 1.66 -27.19
CA ALA A 92 -15.38 0.40 -26.43
C ALA A 92 -13.97 0.05 -25.92
N LEU A 93 -12.91 0.41 -26.66
CA LEU A 93 -11.53 0.20 -26.24
C LEU A 93 -11.00 1.33 -25.37
N HIS A 94 -11.64 2.50 -25.39
CA HIS A 94 -11.21 3.65 -24.62
C HIS A 94 -11.54 3.54 -23.13
N ASN A 95 -12.56 2.80 -22.81
CA ASN A 95 -13.02 2.56 -21.45
C ASN A 95 -12.36 1.33 -20.81
N PHE A 96 -11.47 0.67 -21.56
CA PHE A 96 -10.79 -0.53 -21.10
C PHE A 96 -9.32 -0.23 -20.83
N THR A 97 -8.88 -0.58 -19.64
CA THR A 97 -7.46 -0.49 -19.23
C THR A 97 -7.05 -1.84 -18.64
N MET A 98 -5.86 -2.27 -18.92
CA MET A 98 -5.22 -3.40 -18.26
C MET A 98 -4.04 -2.87 -17.49
N VAL A 99 -3.97 -3.23 -16.23
CA VAL A 99 -2.84 -3.01 -15.33
C VAL A 99 -2.53 -4.33 -14.64
N GLY A 100 -1.46 -4.40 -13.87
CA GLY A 100 -1.17 -5.62 -13.14
C GLY A 100 0.30 -5.73 -12.81
N ASP A 101 0.70 -6.93 -12.47
CA ASP A 101 2.09 -7.26 -12.19
C ASP A 101 2.50 -8.60 -12.76
N ALA A 102 3.81 -8.78 -12.86
CA ALA A 102 4.44 -10.04 -13.22
C ALA A 102 5.68 -10.22 -12.36
N GLU A 103 5.86 -11.43 -11.85
CA GLU A 103 6.91 -11.76 -10.91
C GLU A 103 7.65 -13.02 -11.32
N ILE A 104 8.95 -13.07 -10.99
CA ILE A 104 9.73 -14.30 -11.02
C ILE A 104 10.56 -14.37 -9.74
N GLN A 105 10.46 -15.50 -9.05
CA GLN A 105 11.07 -15.69 -7.74
C GLN A 105 12.02 -16.89 -7.76
N TYR A 106 13.21 -16.70 -7.21
CA TYR A 106 14.17 -17.74 -6.87
C TYR A 106 14.30 -17.79 -5.34
N ALA A 107 14.16 -18.99 -4.79
CA ALA A 107 14.35 -19.18 -3.36
C ALA A 107 15.36 -20.29 -3.07
N LYS A 108 16.00 -20.17 -1.91
CA LYS A 108 16.90 -21.19 -1.36
C LYS A 108 16.68 -21.33 0.13
N THR A 109 16.13 -22.48 0.52
CA THR A 109 15.93 -22.86 1.92
C THR A 109 17.18 -23.54 2.47
N PHE A 110 17.54 -23.26 3.72
CA PHE A 110 18.66 -23.86 4.43
C PHE A 110 18.17 -24.90 5.44
N GLY A 111 18.75 -26.09 5.50
CA GLY A 111 18.38 -27.16 6.44
C GLY A 111 18.49 -28.56 5.85
N ASN A 112 17.87 -29.54 6.50
CA ASN A 112 18.01 -30.94 6.12
C ASN A 112 17.29 -31.34 4.83
N ASN A 113 16.30 -30.57 4.37
CA ASN A 113 15.60 -30.76 3.09
C ASN A 113 15.71 -29.45 2.30
N THR A 114 16.94 -29.15 1.84
CA THR A 114 17.19 -27.88 1.17
C THR A 114 16.72 -27.92 -0.28
N HIS A 115 15.86 -27.02 -0.63
CA HIS A 115 15.48 -26.75 -2.00
C HIS A 115 16.07 -25.42 -2.47
N SER A 116 16.42 -25.37 -3.75
CA SER A 116 16.82 -24.13 -4.39
C SER A 116 16.41 -24.14 -5.84
N GLY A 117 15.82 -23.07 -6.31
CA GLY A 117 15.38 -22.96 -7.71
C GLY A 117 14.46 -21.79 -7.94
N PHE A 118 14.02 -21.65 -9.17
CA PHE A 118 12.92 -20.74 -9.49
C PHE A 118 11.62 -21.40 -9.03
N LEU A 119 11.05 -20.88 -7.94
CA LEU A 119 9.87 -21.48 -7.29
C LEU A 119 8.57 -20.91 -7.82
N LEU A 120 8.58 -19.64 -8.19
CA LEU A 120 7.39 -18.93 -8.60
C LEU A 120 7.67 -18.16 -9.89
N ALA A 121 6.71 -18.20 -10.83
CA ALA A 121 6.51 -17.19 -11.86
C ALA A 121 5.04 -16.87 -11.89
N ASP A 122 4.71 -15.58 -11.71
CA ASP A 122 3.36 -15.09 -11.62
C ASP A 122 3.07 -14.03 -12.67
N PHE A 123 1.84 -14.01 -13.18
CA PHE A 123 1.30 -12.97 -14.05
C PHE A 123 -0.12 -12.67 -13.61
N ALA A 124 -0.30 -11.48 -13.01
CA ALA A 124 -1.54 -11.04 -12.38
C ALA A 124 -2.15 -9.81 -13.07
N PRO A 125 -2.80 -9.98 -14.25
CA PRO A 125 -3.45 -8.88 -14.94
C PRO A 125 -4.77 -8.49 -14.26
N ILE A 126 -5.00 -7.18 -14.15
CA ILE A 126 -6.24 -6.56 -13.71
C ILE A 126 -6.87 -5.84 -14.88
N PHE A 127 -8.07 -6.21 -15.23
CA PHE A 127 -8.88 -5.59 -16.27
C PHE A 127 -9.83 -4.59 -15.66
N LEU A 128 -9.76 -3.34 -16.13
CA LEU A 128 -10.61 -2.24 -15.70
C LEU A 128 -11.49 -1.83 -16.86
N TYR A 129 -12.80 -1.79 -16.68
CA TYR A 129 -13.75 -1.32 -17.66
C TYR A 129 -14.67 -0.25 -17.08
N LEU A 130 -14.47 0.99 -17.49
CA LEU A 130 -15.29 2.13 -17.10
C LEU A 130 -16.53 2.20 -18.01
N ALA A 131 -17.68 1.69 -17.56
CA ALA A 131 -18.90 1.70 -18.33
C ALA A 131 -19.46 3.11 -18.50
N ASN A 132 -19.36 3.94 -17.48
CA ASN A 132 -19.66 5.38 -17.44
C ASN A 132 -19.00 6.02 -16.20
N ASP A 133 -19.21 7.30 -15.98
CA ASP A 133 -18.58 8.07 -14.90
C ASP A 133 -18.88 7.54 -13.48
N SER A 134 -19.84 6.65 -13.33
CA SER A 134 -20.27 6.12 -12.03
C SER A 134 -20.15 4.60 -11.91
N ILE A 135 -19.83 3.88 -12.98
CA ILE A 135 -19.79 2.41 -12.99
C ILE A 135 -18.44 1.94 -13.52
N LEU A 136 -17.68 1.28 -12.65
CA LEU A 136 -16.44 0.61 -12.98
C LEU A 136 -16.61 -0.90 -12.76
N PHE A 137 -16.18 -1.69 -13.73
CA PHE A 137 -16.01 -3.12 -13.57
C PHE A 137 -14.51 -3.43 -13.47
N GLU A 138 -14.15 -4.23 -12.49
CA GLU A 138 -12.77 -4.65 -12.23
C GLU A 138 -12.70 -6.17 -12.15
N ALA A 139 -11.69 -6.78 -12.79
CA ALA A 139 -11.44 -8.21 -12.67
C ALA A 139 -9.94 -8.48 -12.65
N GLY A 140 -9.45 -9.04 -11.56
CA GLY A 140 -8.09 -9.51 -11.38
C GLY A 140 -7.98 -11.00 -11.60
N PHE A 141 -7.00 -11.40 -12.36
CA PHE A 141 -6.64 -12.79 -12.61
C PHE A 141 -5.24 -13.04 -12.06
N ASP A 142 -4.97 -14.30 -11.79
CA ASP A 142 -3.71 -14.77 -11.26
C ASP A 142 -3.33 -16.04 -12.02
N VAL A 143 -2.23 -15.98 -12.77
CA VAL A 143 -1.70 -17.10 -13.55
C VAL A 143 -0.33 -17.45 -12.96
N MET A 144 -0.32 -18.43 -12.09
CA MET A 144 0.84 -18.79 -11.29
C MET A 144 1.43 -20.11 -11.73
N LEU A 145 2.72 -20.13 -11.99
CA LEU A 145 3.53 -21.34 -12.12
C LEU A 145 4.31 -21.53 -10.81
N GLN A 146 3.98 -22.58 -10.07
CA GLN A 146 4.73 -22.98 -8.89
C GLN A 146 5.48 -24.27 -9.17
N ASN A 147 6.76 -24.28 -8.82
CA ASN A 147 7.53 -25.50 -8.72
C ASN A 147 7.44 -25.99 -7.27
N GLY A 148 6.49 -26.86 -7.01
CA GLY A 148 6.25 -27.40 -5.66
C GLY A 148 7.39 -28.29 -5.24
N ALA A 149 8.08 -27.89 -4.21
CA ALA A 149 8.79 -28.78 -3.34
C ALA A 149 7.85 -29.10 -2.18
N GLU A 150 6.91 -30.01 -2.37
CA GLU A 150 6.20 -30.60 -1.24
C GLU A 150 7.23 -31.25 -0.30
N PRO A 151 7.26 -30.90 0.99
CA PRO A 151 8.28 -31.39 1.91
C PRO A 151 8.15 -32.86 2.28
N VAL A 152 7.22 -33.62 1.71
CA VAL A 152 6.93 -34.98 2.14
C VAL A 152 6.87 -35.97 0.99
N SER A 153 7.93 -36.81 0.93
CA SER A 153 7.93 -38.24 0.55
C SER A 153 7.55 -38.65 -0.87
N SER A 154 7.36 -37.81 -1.84
CA SER A 154 7.27 -38.29 -3.23
C SER A 154 8.34 -37.65 -4.12
N HIS A 155 8.97 -38.51 -4.94
CA HIS A 155 9.95 -38.11 -5.93
C HIS A 155 9.34 -37.34 -7.12
N ASP A 156 8.16 -36.81 -6.95
CA ASP A 156 7.47 -35.98 -7.93
C ASP A 156 7.72 -34.49 -7.62
N SER A 157 8.84 -34.01 -8.19
CA SER A 157 9.00 -32.57 -8.41
C SER A 157 8.06 -32.14 -9.52
N GLY A 158 6.79 -31.96 -9.20
CA GLY A 158 5.78 -31.51 -10.15
C GLY A 158 5.76 -29.97 -10.19
N SER A 159 5.90 -29.41 -11.38
CA SER A 159 5.47 -28.03 -11.60
C SER A 159 3.95 -28.01 -11.75
N SER A 160 3.27 -27.12 -11.06
CA SER A 160 1.85 -26.87 -11.23
C SER A 160 1.61 -25.48 -11.79
N THR A 161 0.67 -25.38 -12.74
CA THR A 161 0.17 -24.08 -13.19
C THR A 161 -1.24 -23.92 -12.67
N SER A 162 -1.48 -22.84 -11.93
CA SER A 162 -2.81 -22.47 -11.48
C SER A 162 -3.28 -21.21 -12.20
N VAL A 163 -4.58 -21.14 -12.47
CA VAL A 163 -5.24 -19.95 -12.97
C VAL A 163 -6.41 -19.68 -12.04
N GLY A 164 -6.38 -18.52 -11.39
CA GLY A 164 -7.40 -18.08 -10.46
C GLY A 164 -8.01 -16.75 -10.84
N ILE A 165 -9.12 -16.42 -10.20
CA ILE A 165 -9.70 -15.09 -10.19
C ILE A 165 -9.43 -14.54 -8.81
N SER A 166 -8.63 -13.48 -8.73
CA SER A 166 -8.28 -12.81 -7.48
C SER A 166 -9.47 -11.98 -6.98
N PHE A 167 -10.17 -11.33 -7.90
CA PHE A 167 -11.45 -10.63 -7.67
C PHE A 167 -12.17 -10.37 -9.00
N ALA A 168 -13.48 -10.17 -8.94
CA ALA A 168 -14.32 -9.74 -10.07
C ALA A 168 -15.52 -8.98 -9.50
N GLN A 169 -15.49 -7.65 -9.59
CA GLN A 169 -16.45 -6.78 -8.92
C GLN A 169 -16.94 -5.66 -9.81
N LEU A 170 -18.09 -5.13 -9.45
CA LEU A 170 -18.68 -3.93 -10.02
C LEU A 170 -18.77 -2.87 -8.94
N ASP A 171 -18.15 -1.73 -9.20
CA ASP A 171 -18.18 -0.55 -8.35
C ASP A 171 -19.20 0.44 -8.92
N TYR A 172 -20.16 0.84 -8.09
CA TYR A 172 -21.14 1.88 -8.42
C TYR A 172 -20.96 3.06 -7.49
N LEU A 173 -20.46 4.16 -8.03
CA LEU A 173 -20.29 5.43 -7.32
C LEU A 173 -21.65 6.10 -7.16
N ILE A 174 -22.24 5.97 -5.96
CA ILE A 174 -23.55 6.57 -5.64
C ILE A 174 -23.40 8.08 -5.48
N ASN A 175 -22.33 8.51 -4.78
CA ASN A 175 -21.93 9.90 -4.61
C ASN A 175 -20.47 9.97 -4.14
N ASP A 176 -19.94 11.17 -3.89
CA ASP A 176 -18.56 11.41 -3.49
C ASP A 176 -18.12 10.69 -2.19
N TYR A 177 -19.08 10.22 -1.40
CA TYR A 177 -18.84 9.61 -0.08
C TYR A 177 -19.19 8.12 -0.01
N VAL A 178 -19.94 7.60 -1.00
CA VAL A 178 -20.50 6.26 -0.96
C VAL A 178 -20.32 5.57 -2.29
N THR A 179 -19.62 4.45 -2.29
CA THR A 179 -19.52 3.52 -3.40
C THR A 179 -20.13 2.18 -2.98
N PHE A 180 -21.02 1.65 -3.80
CA PHE A 180 -21.49 0.28 -3.68
C PHE A 180 -20.57 -0.63 -4.51
N VAL A 181 -20.15 -1.75 -3.93
CA VAL A 181 -19.36 -2.78 -4.59
C VAL A 181 -20.13 -4.09 -4.52
N GLY A 182 -20.18 -4.83 -5.63
CA GLY A 182 -20.83 -6.13 -5.66
C GLY A 182 -20.10 -7.11 -6.56
N GLY A 183 -19.96 -8.35 -6.13
CA GLY A 183 -19.25 -9.38 -6.86
C GLY A 183 -18.35 -10.24 -5.97
N TYR A 184 -17.32 -10.82 -6.57
CA TYR A 184 -16.21 -11.43 -5.86
C TYR A 184 -15.19 -10.33 -5.58
N MET A 185 -15.19 -9.82 -4.37
CA MET A 185 -14.49 -8.60 -3.98
C MET A 185 -13.38 -8.87 -2.97
N LEU A 186 -12.33 -8.06 -2.98
CA LEU A 186 -11.33 -8.03 -1.92
C LEU A 186 -11.99 -7.58 -0.62
N LEU A 187 -11.68 -8.29 0.47
CA LEU A 187 -12.23 -8.00 1.78
C LEU A 187 -11.30 -7.04 2.54
N PRO A 188 -11.81 -5.93 3.08
CA PRO A 188 -11.01 -4.92 3.76
C PRO A 188 -10.65 -5.35 5.19
N LEU A 189 -9.90 -6.44 5.32
CA LEU A 189 -9.36 -6.96 6.56
C LEU A 189 -7.87 -6.65 6.65
N GLY A 190 -7.50 -5.66 7.46
CA GLY A 190 -6.18 -5.05 7.43
C GLY A 190 -5.95 -4.25 6.15
N THR A 191 -4.69 -4.06 5.81
CA THR A 191 -4.27 -3.34 4.61
C THR A 191 -3.41 -4.20 3.68
N TYR A 192 -2.86 -5.30 4.15
CA TYR A 192 -1.94 -6.12 3.38
C TYR A 192 -2.62 -6.74 2.14
N SER A 193 -3.78 -7.35 2.30
CA SER A 193 -4.48 -8.04 1.20
C SER A 193 -4.83 -7.14 0.02
N GLU A 194 -5.13 -5.86 0.27
CA GLU A 194 -5.41 -4.88 -0.78
C GLU A 194 -4.14 -4.31 -1.44
N ARG A 195 -2.94 -4.52 -0.83
CA ARG A 195 -1.66 -3.91 -1.25
C ARG A 195 -0.58 -4.97 -1.49
N SER A 196 -0.97 -6.20 -1.82
CA SER A 196 -0.07 -7.35 -1.94
C SER A 196 0.61 -7.51 -3.30
N ALA A 197 0.28 -6.68 -4.29
CA ALA A 197 0.93 -6.72 -5.60
C ALA A 197 2.46 -6.62 -5.47
N GLY A 198 3.20 -7.45 -6.19
CA GLY A 198 4.62 -7.61 -5.99
C GLY A 198 5.44 -6.35 -6.13
N PHE A 199 5.12 -5.49 -7.11
CA PHE A 199 5.79 -4.20 -7.25
C PHE A 199 5.42 -3.16 -6.17
N LEU A 200 4.39 -3.42 -5.34
CA LEU A 200 4.02 -2.60 -4.17
C LEU A 200 4.54 -3.19 -2.87
N ASN A 201 4.69 -4.50 -2.83
CA ASN A 201 5.27 -5.20 -1.69
C ASN A 201 6.79 -5.08 -1.77
N LYS A 202 7.41 -4.65 -0.71
CA LYS A 202 8.86 -4.41 -0.64
C LYS A 202 9.64 -5.65 -0.19
N MET A 203 8.97 -6.76 -0.06
CA MET A 203 9.55 -8.06 0.29
C MET A 203 8.87 -9.14 -0.53
N PRO A 204 9.63 -10.08 -1.10
CA PRO A 204 9.12 -11.18 -1.92
C PRO A 204 8.06 -12.03 -1.22
N ASP A 205 8.20 -12.20 0.09
CA ASP A 205 7.25 -13.00 0.87
C ASP A 205 6.29 -12.15 1.69
N GLY A 206 5.07 -12.63 1.90
CA GLY A 206 4.05 -11.96 2.69
C GLY A 206 4.23 -12.14 4.21
N PRO A 207 3.50 -11.37 5.05
CA PRO A 207 3.46 -11.59 6.48
C PRO A 207 2.87 -12.96 6.83
N LEU A 208 3.38 -13.60 7.87
CA LEU A 208 2.92 -14.94 8.31
C LEU A 208 1.42 -14.97 8.60
N GLY A 209 0.91 -13.98 9.29
CA GLY A 209 -0.50 -13.96 9.73
C GLY A 209 -1.54 -13.69 8.63
N ARG A 210 -1.14 -13.42 7.40
CA ARG A 210 -2.09 -13.16 6.30
C ARG A 210 -3.07 -14.31 6.07
N GLU A 211 -2.64 -15.54 6.32
CA GLU A 211 -3.43 -16.75 6.10
C GLU A 211 -4.55 -16.93 7.11
N PHE A 212 -4.55 -16.16 8.20
CA PHE A 212 -5.64 -16.16 9.17
C PHE A 212 -6.86 -15.37 8.73
N LEU A 213 -6.75 -14.67 7.58
CA LEU A 213 -7.79 -13.78 7.07
C LEU A 213 -8.24 -14.19 5.67
N PRO A 214 -9.53 -14.15 5.37
CA PRO A 214 -9.99 -14.27 3.99
C PRO A 214 -9.60 -13.02 3.19
N GLY A 215 -8.89 -13.22 2.08
CA GLY A 215 -8.47 -12.12 1.20
C GLY A 215 -9.58 -11.59 0.30
N ALA A 216 -10.53 -12.46 -0.11
CA ALA A 216 -11.64 -12.12 -0.99
C ALA A 216 -12.91 -12.89 -0.63
N GLY A 217 -14.06 -12.42 -1.10
CA GLY A 217 -15.35 -13.06 -0.87
C GLY A 217 -16.42 -12.57 -1.83
N ALA A 218 -17.33 -13.48 -2.22
CA ALA A 218 -18.51 -13.11 -3.02
C ALA A 218 -19.55 -12.45 -2.14
N GLY A 219 -19.96 -11.22 -2.50
CA GLY A 219 -20.87 -10.45 -1.65
C GLY A 219 -21.16 -9.06 -2.15
N ALA A 220 -21.49 -8.19 -1.20
CA ALA A 220 -21.71 -6.77 -1.44
C ALA A 220 -21.13 -5.92 -0.30
N GLN A 221 -20.65 -4.73 -0.65
CA GLN A 221 -19.99 -3.78 0.24
C GLN A 221 -20.47 -2.37 -0.03
N LEU A 222 -20.57 -1.58 1.03
CA LEU A 222 -20.61 -0.13 0.96
C LEU A 222 -19.31 0.42 1.51
N ARG A 223 -18.59 1.22 0.72
CA ARG A 223 -17.33 1.83 1.12
C ARG A 223 -17.30 3.31 0.79
N GLY A 224 -16.44 4.05 1.46
CA GLY A 224 -16.27 5.47 1.19
C GLY A 224 -15.30 6.16 2.12
N ALA A 225 -15.23 7.49 2.00
CA ALA A 225 -14.39 8.33 2.82
C ALA A 225 -15.07 9.66 3.14
N PHE A 226 -14.82 10.18 4.34
CA PHE A 226 -15.28 11.49 4.77
C PHE A 226 -14.07 12.37 5.12
N PRO A 227 -13.89 13.54 4.45
CA PRO A 227 -12.87 14.49 4.83
C PRO A 227 -13.21 15.13 6.19
N ILE A 228 -12.19 15.33 7.04
CA ILE A 228 -12.31 15.99 8.34
C ILE A 228 -11.62 17.34 8.27
N GLY A 229 -12.40 18.42 8.36
CA GLY A 229 -11.85 19.77 8.31
C GLY A 229 -11.17 20.11 6.99
N GLU A 230 -10.21 21.03 7.04
CA GLU A 230 -9.46 21.50 5.86
C GLU A 230 -8.02 20.93 5.78
N SER A 231 -7.62 20.10 6.74
CA SER A 231 -6.26 19.60 6.90
C SER A 231 -5.90 18.38 6.05
N GLY A 232 -6.83 17.92 5.20
CA GLY A 232 -6.64 16.70 4.37
C GLY A 232 -6.80 15.39 5.15
N GLN A 233 -7.24 15.45 6.40
CA GLN A 233 -7.59 14.25 7.17
C GLN A 233 -8.83 13.58 6.60
N MET A 234 -8.86 12.25 6.66
CA MET A 234 -10.01 11.47 6.19
C MET A 234 -10.33 10.32 7.14
N ILE A 235 -11.62 10.07 7.31
CA ILE A 235 -12.11 8.79 7.84
C ILE A 235 -12.56 7.96 6.65
N THR A 236 -11.98 6.77 6.50
CA THR A 236 -12.41 5.76 5.53
C THR A 236 -13.28 4.73 6.24
N TYR A 237 -14.26 4.20 5.54
CA TYR A 237 -15.11 3.16 6.08
C TYR A 237 -15.50 2.14 5.02
N SER A 238 -15.74 0.92 5.47
CA SER A 238 -16.40 -0.11 4.68
C SER A 238 -17.28 -0.98 5.58
N VAL A 239 -18.41 -1.43 5.06
CA VAL A 239 -19.29 -2.41 5.69
C VAL A 239 -19.72 -3.39 4.62
N TYR A 240 -19.63 -4.67 4.87
CA TYR A 240 -19.92 -5.70 3.87
C TYR A 240 -20.60 -6.93 4.45
N GLY A 241 -21.29 -7.63 3.55
CA GLY A 241 -21.71 -9.00 3.73
C GLY A 241 -21.17 -9.84 2.58
N ALA A 242 -20.53 -10.97 2.91
CA ALA A 242 -19.93 -11.84 1.91
C ALA A 242 -20.09 -13.31 2.32
N ASN A 243 -19.92 -14.21 1.37
CA ASN A 243 -19.72 -15.60 1.71
C ASN A 243 -18.48 -15.69 2.60
N GLY A 244 -18.62 -16.38 3.71
CA GLY A 244 -17.54 -16.56 4.66
C GLY A 244 -16.53 -17.58 4.17
N PRO A 245 -15.36 -17.60 4.84
CA PRO A 245 -14.44 -18.70 4.66
C PRO A 245 -15.14 -20.03 5.03
N SER A 246 -14.75 -21.09 4.34
CA SER A 246 -15.20 -22.45 4.66
C SER A 246 -14.05 -23.24 5.28
N SER A 247 -14.36 -24.42 5.79
CA SER A 247 -13.35 -25.41 6.14
C SER A 247 -12.56 -25.87 4.88
N LEU A 248 -11.38 -26.43 5.11
CA LEU A 248 -10.62 -27.10 4.05
C LEU A 248 -11.42 -28.27 3.50
N ASP A 249 -11.47 -28.41 2.17
CA ASP A 249 -12.25 -29.41 1.47
C ASP A 249 -12.05 -30.83 2.02
N GLY A 250 -13.15 -31.41 2.50
CA GLY A 250 -13.21 -32.81 2.89
C GLY A 250 -12.60 -33.17 4.25
N LEU A 251 -12.07 -32.21 4.98
CA LEU A 251 -11.44 -32.44 6.30
C LEU A 251 -12.33 -32.04 7.46
N ASP A 252 -13.33 -31.22 7.22
CA ASP A 252 -14.28 -30.83 8.28
C ASP A 252 -15.54 -31.66 8.23
N VAL A 253 -15.60 -32.65 9.08
CA VAL A 253 -16.85 -33.28 9.46
C VAL A 253 -17.27 -32.66 10.77
N ALA A 254 -18.13 -31.65 10.72
CA ALA A 254 -18.77 -31.04 11.89
C ALA A 254 -17.89 -30.14 12.78
N GLY A 255 -17.03 -29.30 12.20
CA GLY A 255 -16.25 -28.30 12.94
C GLY A 255 -15.08 -28.88 13.73
N SER A 256 -14.58 -30.06 13.35
CA SER A 256 -13.40 -30.68 13.90
C SER A 256 -12.12 -30.03 13.33
N LEU A 257 -11.16 -29.74 14.21
CA LEU A 257 -9.80 -29.43 13.81
C LEU A 257 -9.14 -30.73 13.38
N ASP A 258 -9.13 -31.03 12.09
CA ASP A 258 -8.25 -32.12 11.64
C ASP A 258 -6.78 -31.70 11.82
N LEU A 259 -6.16 -32.32 12.81
CA LEU A 259 -4.75 -32.11 13.15
C LEU A 259 -3.78 -32.65 12.08
N GLY A 260 -4.27 -32.98 10.90
CA GLY A 260 -3.50 -33.57 9.80
C GLY A 260 -2.48 -32.66 9.12
N GLY A 261 -2.21 -31.47 9.65
CA GLY A 261 -1.03 -30.71 9.26
C GLY A 261 -1.28 -29.39 8.52
N ASN A 262 -2.48 -28.86 8.49
CA ASN A 262 -2.75 -27.56 7.87
C ASN A 262 -2.89 -26.45 8.91
N VAL A 263 -2.04 -25.43 8.79
CA VAL A 263 -1.92 -24.28 9.70
C VAL A 263 -3.13 -23.35 9.61
N GLY A 264 -3.76 -23.28 8.47
CA GLY A 264 -4.95 -22.49 8.21
C GLY A 264 -6.18 -23.40 8.13
N LEU A 265 -6.93 -23.51 9.19
CA LEU A 265 -8.19 -24.28 9.24
C LEU A 265 -9.30 -23.69 8.40
N LEU A 266 -9.12 -22.46 7.96
CA LEU A 266 -10.00 -21.82 6.99
C LEU A 266 -9.38 -21.93 5.61
N ASN A 267 -10.16 -22.36 4.65
CA ASN A 267 -9.85 -22.09 3.27
C ASN A 267 -10.20 -20.62 2.97
N THR A 268 -9.23 -19.73 3.19
CA THR A 268 -9.42 -18.29 3.04
C THR A 268 -9.71 -17.89 1.59
N GLY A 269 -9.33 -18.72 0.63
CA GLY A 269 -9.65 -18.56 -0.80
C GLY A 269 -10.98 -19.19 -1.22
N ASN A 270 -11.62 -19.97 -0.37
CA ASN A 270 -12.88 -20.61 -0.70
C ASN A 270 -14.07 -19.67 -0.41
N THR A 271 -14.70 -19.18 -1.46
CA THR A 271 -15.90 -18.35 -1.42
C THR A 271 -17.18 -19.14 -1.53
N GLY A 272 -17.08 -20.44 -1.75
CA GLY A 272 -18.19 -21.38 -1.87
C GLY A 272 -18.67 -21.88 -0.52
N ASN A 273 -19.02 -20.97 0.39
CA ASN A 273 -19.66 -21.34 1.64
C ASN A 273 -20.90 -22.20 1.33
N LEU A 274 -20.89 -23.46 1.69
CA LEU A 274 -22.05 -24.37 1.56
C LEU A 274 -23.17 -24.00 2.53
N HIS A 275 -22.95 -23.04 3.37
CA HIS A 275 -23.82 -22.55 4.41
C HIS A 275 -24.63 -21.35 3.93
N SER A 276 -25.90 -21.31 4.22
CA SER A 276 -26.79 -20.22 3.79
C SER A 276 -26.61 -18.91 4.59
N ALA A 277 -25.74 -18.87 5.61
CA ALA A 277 -25.50 -17.69 6.43
C ALA A 277 -24.26 -16.94 5.94
N PRO A 278 -24.39 -15.73 5.37
CA PRO A 278 -23.26 -14.91 5.00
C PRO A 278 -22.49 -14.45 6.25
N SER A 279 -21.22 -14.23 6.08
CA SER A 279 -20.42 -13.49 7.07
C SER A 279 -20.60 -11.98 6.90
N GLY A 280 -20.46 -11.25 8.00
CA GLY A 280 -20.50 -9.79 8.00
C GLY A 280 -19.21 -9.20 8.53
N GLY A 281 -18.78 -8.08 7.96
CA GLY A 281 -17.56 -7.42 8.38
C GLY A 281 -17.51 -5.95 8.00
N GLY A 282 -16.40 -5.31 8.34
CA GLY A 282 -16.13 -3.93 7.98
C GLY A 282 -14.77 -3.44 8.45
N ARG A 283 -14.39 -2.25 7.99
CA ARG A 283 -13.18 -1.53 8.37
C ARG A 283 -13.51 -0.07 8.63
N LEU A 284 -12.86 0.52 9.61
CA LEU A 284 -12.81 1.94 9.87
C LEU A 284 -11.35 2.38 9.88
N GLY A 285 -10.98 3.35 9.06
CA GLY A 285 -9.65 3.90 8.97
C GLY A 285 -9.63 5.40 9.23
N TRP A 286 -8.53 5.89 9.77
CA TRP A 286 -8.22 7.31 9.91
C TRP A 286 -6.89 7.62 9.27
N PHE A 287 -6.91 8.54 8.30
CA PHE A 287 -5.73 9.05 7.62
C PHE A 287 -5.45 10.48 8.07
N TYR A 288 -4.23 10.72 8.54
CA TYR A 288 -3.77 12.01 9.07
C TYR A 288 -2.50 12.46 8.36
N PRO A 289 -2.58 13.32 7.33
CA PRO A 289 -1.43 13.98 6.73
C PRO A 289 -1.09 15.26 7.53
N TRP A 290 0.19 15.45 7.89
CA TRP A 290 0.64 16.69 8.56
C TRP A 290 1.68 17.48 7.77
N ALA A 291 2.27 16.87 6.72
CA ALA A 291 3.15 17.55 5.77
C ALA A 291 3.25 16.73 4.47
N ALA A 292 3.91 17.26 3.45
CA ALA A 292 4.19 16.50 2.23
C ALA A 292 4.99 15.23 2.55
N HIS A 293 4.48 14.07 2.10
CA HIS A 293 5.02 12.72 2.37
C HIS A 293 5.18 12.39 3.87
N LYS A 294 4.36 12.99 4.72
CA LYS A 294 4.31 12.68 6.15
C LYS A 294 2.87 12.48 6.56
N ASP A 295 2.54 11.25 6.82
CA ASP A 295 1.18 10.84 7.18
C ASP A 295 1.19 9.65 8.11
N LEU A 296 0.07 9.46 8.77
CA LEU A 296 -0.25 8.32 9.61
C LEU A 296 -1.61 7.78 9.18
N GLU A 297 -1.67 6.51 8.91
CA GLU A 297 -2.92 5.76 8.73
C GLU A 297 -3.06 4.77 9.88
N ILE A 298 -4.24 4.73 10.50
CA ILE A 298 -4.60 3.73 11.51
C ILE A 298 -5.95 3.16 11.10
N GLY A 299 -6.07 1.84 11.10
CA GLY A 299 -7.30 1.15 10.77
C GLY A 299 -7.65 0.08 11.79
N VAL A 300 -8.94 -0.18 11.92
CA VAL A 300 -9.49 -1.32 12.62
C VAL A 300 -10.51 -2.00 11.74
N SER A 301 -10.40 -3.31 11.62
CA SER A 301 -11.32 -4.11 10.81
C SER A 301 -11.68 -5.40 11.50
N GLY A 302 -12.75 -6.03 11.05
CA GLY A 302 -13.17 -7.33 11.57
C GLY A 302 -14.26 -7.96 10.72
N GLN A 303 -14.37 -9.27 10.85
CA GLN A 303 -15.39 -10.08 10.20
C GLN A 303 -15.82 -11.20 11.13
N SER A 304 -17.07 -11.62 11.03
CA SER A 304 -17.59 -12.78 11.75
C SER A 304 -18.61 -13.52 10.88
N GLY A 305 -18.62 -14.83 11.02
CA GLY A 305 -19.56 -15.71 10.31
C GLY A 305 -19.42 -17.14 10.78
N VAL A 306 -20.19 -18.00 10.15
CA VAL A 306 -20.11 -19.44 10.36
C VAL A 306 -19.07 -20.00 9.39
N TRP A 307 -18.25 -20.94 9.83
CA TRP A 307 -17.18 -21.50 9.03
C TRP A 307 -17.33 -23.00 8.72
N ASP A 308 -18.11 -23.73 9.52
CA ASP A 308 -18.34 -25.16 9.33
C ASP A 308 -19.56 -25.43 8.46
N ASP A 309 -19.56 -26.53 7.70
CA ASP A 309 -20.65 -26.93 6.80
C ASP A 309 -21.96 -27.22 7.56
N ALA A 310 -21.88 -27.63 8.82
CA ALA A 310 -23.04 -27.90 9.65
C ALA A 310 -23.71 -26.64 10.22
N GLY A 311 -23.05 -25.50 10.15
CA GLY A 311 -23.56 -24.22 10.61
C GLY A 311 -23.60 -24.02 12.12
N ASN A 312 -22.82 -24.78 12.84
CA ASN A 312 -22.83 -24.78 14.31
C ASN A 312 -21.69 -23.99 14.95
N HIS A 313 -20.62 -23.72 14.16
CA HIS A 313 -19.41 -23.12 14.70
C HIS A 313 -19.14 -21.77 14.05
N TYR A 314 -18.85 -20.78 14.90
CA TYR A 314 -18.57 -19.42 14.48
C TYR A 314 -17.07 -19.17 14.38
N TRP A 315 -16.73 -18.36 13.42
CA TRP A 315 -15.42 -17.74 13.26
C TRP A 315 -15.55 -16.23 13.38
N SER A 316 -14.53 -15.62 13.95
CA SER A 316 -14.39 -14.16 13.99
C SER A 316 -12.93 -13.77 13.88
N ALA A 317 -12.65 -12.67 13.21
CA ALA A 317 -11.32 -12.06 13.18
C ALA A 317 -11.42 -10.57 13.42
N GLY A 318 -10.40 -10.03 14.10
CA GLY A 318 -10.19 -8.60 14.30
C GLY A 318 -8.76 -8.23 13.92
N VAL A 319 -8.60 -7.10 13.24
CA VAL A 319 -7.31 -6.58 12.79
C VAL A 319 -7.16 -5.11 13.19
N LEU A 320 -5.99 -4.78 13.71
CA LEU A 320 -5.53 -3.41 13.90
C LEU A 320 -4.36 -3.19 12.94
N ASP A 321 -4.43 -2.17 12.11
CA ASP A 321 -3.38 -1.83 11.14
C ASP A 321 -2.86 -0.42 11.33
N VAL A 322 -1.58 -0.22 10.99
CA VAL A 322 -0.91 1.08 11.05
C VAL A 322 0.05 1.25 9.88
N ALA A 323 0.07 2.43 9.28
CA ALA A 323 1.11 2.85 8.34
C ALA A 323 1.54 4.28 8.65
N LEU A 324 2.86 4.52 8.66
CA LEU A 324 3.48 5.79 8.98
C LEU A 324 4.52 6.13 7.91
N HIS A 325 4.40 7.29 7.30
CA HIS A 325 5.41 7.85 6.41
C HIS A 325 6.08 9.08 7.06
N LEU A 326 7.41 9.08 7.11
CA LEU A 326 8.21 10.21 7.61
C LEU A 326 9.10 10.77 6.51
N GLY A 327 8.49 11.50 5.57
CA GLY A 327 9.14 11.99 4.37
C GLY A 327 9.20 10.94 3.26
N PRO A 328 9.91 11.21 2.17
CA PRO A 328 9.94 10.33 1.01
C PRO A 328 10.78 9.05 1.21
N SER A 329 11.55 8.99 2.30
CA SER A 329 12.55 7.94 2.48
C SER A 329 12.22 6.92 3.56
N PHE A 330 11.35 7.20 4.50
CA PHE A 330 11.05 6.30 5.60
C PHE A 330 9.58 5.91 5.65
N GLU A 331 9.33 4.61 5.76
CA GLU A 331 8.02 3.99 5.95
C GLU A 331 8.08 2.98 7.09
N LEU A 332 7.04 2.95 7.90
CA LEU A 332 6.79 1.92 8.89
C LEU A 332 5.34 1.45 8.76
N LYS A 333 5.11 0.15 8.66
CA LYS A 333 3.76 -0.43 8.60
C LYS A 333 3.69 -1.70 9.41
N GLY A 334 2.48 -2.09 9.80
CA GLY A 334 2.27 -3.33 10.52
C GLY A 334 0.81 -3.61 10.82
N GLU A 335 0.55 -4.85 11.21
CA GLU A 335 -0.79 -5.31 11.59
C GLU A 335 -0.71 -6.24 12.80
N PHE A 336 -1.74 -6.17 13.61
CA PHE A 336 -2.04 -7.16 14.65
C PHE A 336 -3.36 -7.84 14.29
N ILE A 337 -3.32 -9.16 14.16
CA ILE A 337 -4.43 -10.02 13.76
C ILE A 337 -4.76 -10.93 14.94
N ASN A 338 -6.03 -11.03 15.27
CA ASN A 338 -6.50 -11.96 16.27
C ASN A 338 -7.79 -12.63 15.77
N SER A 339 -7.82 -13.96 15.80
CA SER A 339 -8.94 -14.76 15.31
C SER A 339 -9.45 -15.72 16.39
N TRP A 340 -10.70 -16.11 16.26
CA TRP A 340 -11.39 -17.03 17.16
C TRP A 340 -12.17 -18.04 16.34
N TYR A 341 -11.94 -19.33 16.58
CA TYR A 341 -12.64 -20.42 15.92
C TYR A 341 -13.30 -21.29 16.96
N GLY A 342 -14.63 -21.39 16.91
CA GLY A 342 -15.35 -22.40 17.67
C GLY A 342 -15.18 -23.76 17.00
N THR A 343 -14.85 -24.81 17.76
CA THR A 343 -14.67 -26.17 17.25
C THR A 343 -15.47 -27.15 18.07
N SER A 344 -15.76 -28.34 17.52
CA SER A 344 -16.52 -29.39 18.18
C SER A 344 -15.68 -30.21 19.16
N ASP A 345 -14.38 -30.28 18.98
CA ASP A 345 -13.48 -31.22 19.64
C ASP A 345 -12.62 -30.56 20.73
N VAL A 346 -12.09 -29.38 20.49
CA VAL A 346 -11.16 -28.69 21.41
C VAL A 346 -11.70 -27.37 21.98
N GLY A 347 -12.95 -27.02 21.66
CA GLY A 347 -13.57 -25.77 22.07
C GLY A 347 -13.18 -24.59 21.19
N THR A 348 -12.90 -23.42 21.75
CA THR A 348 -12.52 -22.24 20.98
C THR A 348 -11.00 -22.11 20.94
N VAL A 349 -10.43 -22.01 19.75
CA VAL A 349 -9.01 -21.74 19.53
C VAL A 349 -8.79 -20.30 19.12
N HIS A 350 -7.62 -19.76 19.41
CA HIS A 350 -7.29 -18.34 19.26
C HIS A 350 -5.96 -18.14 18.54
N PRO A 351 -5.89 -18.35 17.22
CA PRO A 351 -4.70 -17.98 16.47
C PRO A 351 -4.56 -16.46 16.42
N TRP A 352 -3.33 -16.01 16.48
CA TRP A 352 -3.03 -14.60 16.39
C TRP A 352 -1.69 -14.36 15.72
N ALA A 353 -1.54 -13.22 15.09
CA ALA A 353 -0.29 -12.80 14.49
C ALA A 353 -0.05 -11.30 14.65
N VAL A 354 1.21 -10.92 14.64
CA VAL A 354 1.64 -9.54 14.55
C VAL A 354 2.81 -9.45 13.58
N TRP A 355 2.79 -8.44 12.74
CA TRP A 355 3.95 -8.12 11.92
C TRP A 355 4.19 -6.61 11.89
N THR A 356 5.44 -6.24 11.70
CA THR A 356 5.86 -4.86 11.48
C THR A 356 7.00 -4.82 10.49
N GLN A 357 6.93 -3.89 9.54
CA GLN A 357 7.92 -3.69 8.47
C GLN A 357 8.35 -2.24 8.43
N ALA A 358 9.66 -2.02 8.36
CA ALA A 358 10.23 -0.70 8.16
C ALA A 358 11.07 -0.67 6.89
N GLY A 359 10.93 0.38 6.10
CA GLY A 359 11.69 0.65 4.88
C GLY A 359 12.41 1.98 4.96
N TYR A 360 13.66 2.03 4.45
CA TYR A 360 14.42 3.26 4.33
C TYR A 360 15.13 3.37 2.99
N LYS A 361 14.69 4.33 2.16
CA LYS A 361 15.35 4.65 0.89
C LYS A 361 16.67 5.37 1.13
N LEU A 362 17.76 4.83 0.59
CA LEU A 362 19.10 5.38 0.78
C LEU A 362 19.28 6.77 0.14
N ALA A 363 18.40 7.14 -0.79
CA ALA A 363 18.29 8.53 -1.29
C ALA A 363 18.17 9.57 -0.17
N GLY A 364 17.57 9.20 0.97
CA GLY A 364 17.47 10.07 2.15
C GLY A 364 18.81 10.45 2.78
N LEU A 365 19.87 9.73 2.47
CA LEU A 365 21.23 10.04 2.94
C LEU A 365 21.92 11.11 2.08
N ASN A 366 21.32 11.52 0.95
CA ASN A 366 21.86 12.49 -0.01
C ASN A 366 23.30 12.16 -0.46
N LEU A 367 23.58 10.89 -0.71
CA LEU A 367 24.85 10.43 -1.23
C LEU A 367 24.93 10.76 -2.72
N ASP A 368 26.10 11.22 -3.18
CA ASP A 368 26.35 11.48 -4.61
C ASP A 368 26.66 10.17 -5.37
N MET A 369 25.74 9.21 -5.25
CA MET A 369 25.87 7.86 -5.80
C MET A 369 24.50 7.42 -6.37
N PRO A 370 24.25 7.63 -7.68
CA PRO A 370 22.92 7.37 -8.27
C PRO A 370 22.38 5.96 -7.98
N VAL A 371 23.21 4.92 -8.15
CA VAL A 371 22.78 3.52 -7.92
C VAL A 371 22.35 3.26 -6.46
N ILE A 372 23.03 3.90 -5.49
CA ILE A 372 22.69 3.73 -4.06
C ILE A 372 21.38 4.44 -3.73
N ASN A 373 21.10 5.55 -4.39
CA ASN A 373 19.87 6.29 -4.18
C ASN A 373 18.61 5.51 -4.62
N ASP A 374 18.77 4.54 -5.53
CA ASP A 374 17.69 3.67 -5.99
C ASP A 374 17.53 2.41 -5.13
N ILE A 375 18.24 2.31 -4.00
CA ILE A 375 18.11 1.19 -3.05
C ILE A 375 17.29 1.61 -1.85
N GLU A 376 16.38 0.74 -1.44
CA GLU A 376 15.67 0.78 -0.17
C GLU A 376 16.05 -0.42 0.69
N LEU A 377 16.44 -0.20 1.92
CA LEU A 377 16.66 -1.26 2.90
C LEU A 377 15.35 -1.53 3.62
N VAL A 378 14.99 -2.80 3.76
CA VAL A 378 13.73 -3.21 4.39
C VAL A 378 14.01 -4.25 5.46
N GLY A 379 13.33 -4.12 6.59
CA GLY A 379 13.35 -5.08 7.67
C GLY A 379 11.94 -5.40 8.13
N ARG A 380 11.62 -6.68 8.38
CA ARG A 380 10.32 -7.12 8.90
C ARG A 380 10.50 -8.07 10.07
N PHE A 381 9.64 -7.92 11.04
CA PHE A 381 9.44 -8.87 12.12
C PHE A 381 8.02 -9.40 12.04
N ASP A 382 7.88 -10.72 12.05
CA ASP A 382 6.61 -11.42 12.13
C ASP A 382 6.62 -12.34 13.35
N LYS A 383 5.48 -12.43 13.99
CA LYS A 383 5.22 -13.44 15.02
C LYS A 383 3.81 -13.95 14.88
N GLU A 384 3.67 -15.25 14.89
CA GLU A 384 2.37 -15.91 14.88
C GLU A 384 2.27 -17.01 15.93
N ASN A 385 1.06 -17.31 16.28
CA ASN A 385 0.67 -18.48 17.03
C ASN A 385 -0.56 -19.07 16.35
N ASP A 386 -0.39 -20.22 15.72
CA ASP A 386 -1.44 -20.85 14.95
C ASP A 386 -2.52 -21.52 15.83
N ALA A 387 -3.55 -22.03 15.18
CA ALA A 387 -4.64 -22.73 15.87
C ALA A 387 -4.21 -24.09 16.50
N GLN A 388 -3.08 -24.64 16.10
CA GLN A 388 -2.57 -25.93 16.56
C GLN A 388 -1.50 -25.78 17.65
N GLY A 389 -1.18 -24.54 18.05
CA GLY A 389 -0.21 -24.24 19.10
C GLY A 389 1.23 -24.18 18.60
N THR A 390 1.45 -24.06 17.29
CA THR A 390 2.78 -23.73 16.74
C THR A 390 3.01 -22.22 16.88
N SER A 391 4.16 -21.86 17.39
CA SER A 391 4.59 -20.46 17.48
C SER A 391 5.80 -20.23 16.58
N THR A 392 5.69 -19.25 15.69
CA THR A 392 6.75 -18.89 14.73
C THR A 392 7.13 -17.42 14.92
N ASP A 393 8.41 -17.18 15.08
CA ASP A 393 9.05 -15.86 15.00
C ASP A 393 9.86 -15.82 13.71
N ARG A 394 9.63 -14.79 12.86
CA ARG A 394 10.40 -14.57 11.64
C ARG A 394 11.00 -13.17 11.64
N TYR A 395 12.28 -13.09 11.35
CA TYR A 395 13.03 -11.85 11.14
C TYR A 395 13.52 -11.81 9.71
N THR A 396 13.08 -10.84 8.95
CA THR A 396 13.47 -10.68 7.55
C THR A 396 14.28 -9.41 7.39
N ALA A 397 15.41 -9.51 6.71
CA ALA A 397 16.21 -8.36 6.31
C ALA A 397 16.46 -8.40 4.81
N GLY A 398 16.11 -7.33 4.13
CA GLY A 398 16.15 -7.32 2.68
C GLY A 398 16.45 -5.94 2.10
N PHE A 399 16.41 -5.89 0.78
CA PHE A 399 16.56 -4.68 0.00
C PHE A 399 15.65 -4.71 -1.23
N VAL A 400 15.28 -3.52 -1.68
CA VAL A 400 14.61 -3.28 -2.96
C VAL A 400 15.53 -2.40 -3.80
N TYR A 401 15.85 -2.82 -5.02
CA TYR A 401 16.54 -2.01 -6.01
C TYR A 401 15.56 -1.58 -7.09
N TYR A 402 15.27 -0.30 -7.16
CA TYR A 402 14.36 0.32 -8.12
C TYR A 402 15.06 0.51 -9.46
N ILE A 403 14.96 -0.47 -10.38
CA ILE A 403 15.50 -0.35 -11.75
C ILE A 403 14.73 0.74 -12.50
N THR A 404 13.41 0.74 -12.32
CA THR A 404 12.49 1.82 -12.70
C THR A 404 11.44 1.98 -11.59
N ASN A 405 10.48 2.87 -11.77
CA ASN A 405 9.37 3.01 -10.81
C ASN A 405 8.44 1.77 -10.74
N THR A 406 8.50 0.91 -11.76
CA THR A 406 7.62 -0.27 -11.88
C THR A 406 8.38 -1.58 -12.09
N LEU A 407 9.70 -1.54 -12.25
CA LEU A 407 10.56 -2.73 -12.34
C LEU A 407 11.50 -2.74 -11.14
N LEU A 408 11.31 -3.71 -10.27
CA LEU A 408 12.02 -3.86 -9.01
C LEU A 408 12.84 -5.15 -9.04
N PHE A 409 13.99 -5.11 -8.39
CA PHE A 409 14.72 -6.31 -7.98
C PHE A 409 14.79 -6.32 -6.45
N GLU A 410 14.30 -7.37 -5.87
CA GLU A 410 14.14 -7.54 -4.43
C GLU A 410 14.94 -8.75 -3.96
N GLY A 411 15.45 -8.66 -2.76
CA GLY A 411 16.14 -9.76 -2.15
C GLY A 411 16.07 -9.69 -0.65
N ASP A 412 15.81 -10.81 -0.01
CA ASP A 412 15.78 -10.90 1.43
C ASP A 412 16.40 -12.18 1.98
N TYR A 413 16.68 -12.12 3.25
CA TYR A 413 17.07 -13.26 4.07
C TYR A 413 16.11 -13.38 5.23
N GLU A 414 15.46 -14.52 5.33
CA GLU A 414 14.53 -14.87 6.39
C GLU A 414 15.19 -15.74 7.43
N PHE A 415 15.07 -15.32 8.67
CA PHE A 415 15.48 -16.09 9.84
C PHE A 415 14.25 -16.57 10.59
N LEU A 416 13.93 -17.86 10.46
CA LEU A 416 12.77 -18.48 11.09
C LEU A 416 13.14 -19.19 12.38
N HIS A 417 12.31 -19.01 13.40
CA HIS A 417 12.36 -19.73 14.63
C HIS A 417 10.98 -20.26 14.99
N SER A 418 10.71 -21.49 14.66
CA SER A 418 9.41 -22.12 14.85
C SER A 418 9.46 -23.21 15.91
N ARG A 419 8.43 -23.29 16.75
CA ARG A 419 8.27 -24.27 17.83
C ARG A 419 6.84 -24.78 17.83
N GLY A 420 6.68 -26.08 17.91
CA GLY A 420 5.35 -26.72 17.98
C GLY A 420 5.22 -27.89 17.03
N PRO A 421 4.00 -28.41 16.88
CA PRO A 421 3.72 -29.59 16.06
C PRO A 421 4.04 -29.40 14.57
N LEU A 422 3.87 -28.16 14.06
CA LEU A 422 4.05 -27.79 12.66
C LEU A 422 5.23 -26.83 12.48
N ALA A 423 6.32 -27.06 13.22
CA ALA A 423 7.48 -26.19 13.13
C ALA A 423 8.00 -26.12 11.69
N LEU A 424 8.03 -24.89 11.14
CA LEU A 424 8.52 -24.62 9.79
C LEU A 424 10.03 -24.88 9.71
N PRO A 425 10.51 -25.30 8.54
CA PRO A 425 11.95 -25.43 8.32
C PRO A 425 12.63 -24.07 8.36
N SER A 426 13.89 -24.11 8.51
CA SER A 426 14.91 -23.13 8.70
C SER A 426 14.90 -21.95 7.71
N ASN A 427 15.90 -21.10 7.86
CA ASN A 427 16.18 -19.86 7.14
C ASN A 427 16.09 -19.99 5.61
N GLU A 428 15.73 -18.90 4.96
CA GLU A 428 15.59 -18.84 3.51
C GLU A 428 16.22 -17.57 2.93
N ILE A 429 16.72 -17.66 1.70
CA ILE A 429 17.04 -16.51 0.84
C ILE A 429 16.04 -16.51 -0.30
N ILE A 430 15.41 -15.36 -0.52
CA ILE A 430 14.49 -15.14 -1.63
C ILE A 430 15.02 -14.00 -2.49
N LEU A 431 15.02 -14.19 -3.80
CA LEU A 431 15.33 -13.17 -4.79
C LEU A 431 14.16 -13.08 -5.75
N GLN A 432 13.66 -11.89 -6.00
CA GLN A 432 12.50 -11.65 -6.85
C GLN A 432 12.76 -10.50 -7.82
N MET A 433 12.21 -10.62 -9.00
CA MET A 433 12.04 -9.50 -9.92
C MET A 433 10.54 -9.30 -10.15
N SER A 434 10.07 -8.09 -9.88
CA SER A 434 8.67 -7.71 -10.00
C SER A 434 8.52 -6.58 -11.01
N TYR A 435 7.52 -6.69 -11.89
CA TYR A 435 7.21 -5.68 -12.90
C TYR A 435 5.72 -5.32 -12.87
N GLY A 436 5.43 -4.04 -12.52
CA GLY A 436 4.09 -3.48 -12.65
C GLY A 436 3.87 -2.82 -14.02
N PHE A 437 2.74 -3.06 -14.64
CA PHE A 437 2.39 -2.55 -15.97
C PHE A 437 0.99 -1.91 -16.03
#